data_9303289d05f42ee3889f3f392f4155d3
#
_entry.id   9303289d05f42ee3889f3f392f4155d3
#
_cell.length_a   1.000
_cell.length_b   1.000
_cell.length_c   1.000
_cell.angle_alpha   90.00
_cell.angle_beta   90.00
_cell.angle_gamma   90.00
#
_symmetry.space_group_name_H-M   'P 1'
#
loop_
_entity.id
_entity.type
_entity.pdbx_description
1 polymer ?
#
loop_
_entity_poly.entity_id
_entity_poly.type
_entity_poly.pdbx_seq_one_letter_code
_entity_poly.pdbx_strand_id
1 'polypeptide(L)'
;VQYSQIGKAVQSGNVEPEKARTWEVGTRYDDGALTAEMGLFLINFNNQYDSNQTNDTVTARGKTRHSGLEAQTRYALGELSPALDNLSVYASYAYVNAEIREKGDTYGNQVPFSPKHKGTFGVDYKPGSWTFNLNGDFQSSQFADNANTVAESADGSTGRIPGYMLWGARVGYDFGPQMANLNLALGVKNIFDHAYYTRSYDDNNKGLYAGQPRTLYLQGSMKF
;
A
#
# COMPACT_ATOMS: atom_id res chain seq x y z
N VAL A 1 -1.13 -3.24 -17.49
CA VAL A 1 -2.34 -3.40 -18.35
C VAL A 1 -2.70 -4.89 -18.36
N GLN A 2 -3.90 -5.26 -17.89
CA GLN A 2 -4.37 -6.63 -17.99
C GLN A 2 -4.66 -6.96 -19.45
N TYR A 3 -4.27 -8.15 -19.92
CA TYR A 3 -4.49 -8.61 -21.31
C TYR A 3 -5.95 -8.48 -21.77
N SER A 4 -6.93 -8.63 -20.87
CA SER A 4 -8.35 -8.43 -21.14
C SER A 4 -8.72 -6.99 -21.55
N GLN A 5 -7.98 -5.99 -21.09
CA GLN A 5 -8.20 -4.58 -21.43
C GLN A 5 -7.66 -4.21 -22.82
N ILE A 6 -6.59 -4.91 -23.26
CA ILE A 6 -6.02 -4.69 -24.61
C ILE A 6 -7.04 -5.13 -25.68
N GLY A 7 -7.71 -6.25 -25.50
CA GLY A 7 -8.72 -6.75 -26.43
C GLY A 7 -9.90 -5.77 -26.59
N LYS A 8 -10.35 -5.16 -25.49
CA LYS A 8 -11.44 -4.18 -25.50
C LYS A 8 -11.01 -2.85 -26.14
N ALA A 9 -9.78 -2.38 -25.87
CA ALA A 9 -9.22 -1.19 -26.50
C ALA A 9 -9.09 -1.34 -28.02
N VAL A 10 -8.69 -2.54 -28.52
CA VAL A 10 -8.62 -2.86 -29.95
C VAL A 10 -10.00 -2.81 -30.59
N GLN A 11 -11.05 -3.32 -29.94
CA GLN A 11 -12.42 -3.26 -30.44
C GLN A 11 -12.97 -1.82 -30.54
N SER A 12 -12.53 -0.92 -29.67
CA SER A 12 -12.91 0.50 -29.71
C SER A 12 -12.14 1.32 -30.76
N GLY A 13 -11.16 0.74 -31.45
CA GLY A 13 -10.39 1.42 -32.50
C GLY A 13 -9.42 2.47 -32.02
N ASN A 14 -9.22 2.63 -30.72
CA ASN A 14 -8.43 3.71 -30.11
C ASN A 14 -7.29 3.12 -29.25
N VAL A 15 -6.32 2.49 -29.90
CA VAL A 15 -5.18 1.83 -29.22
C VAL A 15 -3.92 2.68 -29.39
N GLU A 16 -3.74 3.66 -28.54
CA GLU A 16 -2.42 4.24 -28.34
C GLU A 16 -1.70 3.58 -27.15
N PRO A 17 -0.41 3.27 -27.26
CA PRO A 17 0.32 2.68 -26.12
C PRO A 17 0.34 3.64 -24.92
N GLU A 18 0.11 3.10 -23.72
CA GLU A 18 0.40 3.82 -22.49
C GLU A 18 1.91 4.09 -22.39
N LYS A 19 2.27 5.33 -22.08
CA LYS A 19 3.66 5.76 -21.92
C LYS A 19 3.86 6.36 -20.54
N ALA A 20 4.91 5.92 -19.85
CA ALA A 20 5.36 6.49 -18.60
C ALA A 20 6.76 7.08 -18.76
N ARG A 21 6.97 8.26 -18.15
CA ARG A 21 8.31 8.85 -17.97
C ARG A 21 8.53 9.05 -16.49
N THR A 22 9.55 8.40 -15.96
CA THR A 22 9.89 8.41 -14.53
C THR A 22 11.22 9.11 -14.30
N TRP A 23 11.28 9.92 -13.25
CA TRP A 23 12.48 10.51 -12.69
C TRP A 23 12.51 10.15 -11.21
N GLU A 24 13.63 9.62 -10.76
CA GLU A 24 13.83 9.19 -9.39
C GLU A 24 15.21 9.63 -8.90
N VAL A 25 15.28 10.04 -7.64
CA VAL A 25 16.53 10.29 -6.93
C VAL A 25 16.38 9.79 -5.51
N GLY A 26 17.37 9.12 -4.99
CA GLY A 26 17.33 8.55 -3.64
C GLY A 26 18.68 8.51 -2.98
N THR A 27 18.65 8.28 -1.68
CA THR A 27 19.83 8.09 -0.85
C THR A 27 19.58 6.96 0.15
N ARG A 28 20.66 6.29 0.52
CA ARG A 28 20.68 5.27 1.55
C ARG A 28 21.82 5.52 2.52
N TYR A 29 21.53 5.34 3.79
CA TYR A 29 22.49 5.34 4.88
C TYR A 29 22.40 4.01 5.63
N ASP A 30 23.55 3.45 6.01
CA ASP A 30 23.63 2.21 6.78
C ASP A 30 24.96 2.21 7.56
N ASP A 31 24.89 2.18 8.89
CA ASP A 31 26.04 2.06 9.79
C ASP A 31 25.99 0.80 10.66
N GLY A 32 25.05 -0.10 10.34
CA GLY A 32 24.79 -1.34 11.09
C GLY A 32 23.75 -1.17 12.20
N ALA A 33 23.68 -0.02 12.87
CA ALA A 33 22.65 0.29 13.87
C ALA A 33 21.44 0.96 13.26
N LEU A 34 21.68 1.94 12.39
CA LEU A 34 20.66 2.69 11.65
C LEU A 34 20.74 2.37 10.17
N THR A 35 19.64 1.88 9.62
CA THR A 35 19.41 1.86 8.17
C THR A 35 18.33 2.88 7.85
N ALA A 36 18.60 3.79 6.91
CA ALA A 36 17.65 4.79 6.45
C ALA A 36 17.74 4.93 4.93
N GLU A 37 16.60 4.94 4.28
CA GLU A 37 16.49 5.16 2.84
C GLU A 37 15.42 6.22 2.56
N MET A 38 15.68 7.06 1.56
CA MET A 38 14.72 8.06 1.11
C MET A 38 14.81 8.21 -0.40
N GLY A 39 13.67 8.26 -1.06
CA GLY A 39 13.54 8.47 -2.50
C GLY A 39 12.51 9.55 -2.81
N LEU A 40 12.79 10.35 -3.84
CA LEU A 40 11.84 11.27 -4.46
C LEU A 40 11.55 10.78 -5.87
N PHE A 41 10.31 10.83 -6.28
CA PHE A 41 9.92 10.40 -7.63
C PHE A 41 8.96 11.37 -8.30
N LEU A 42 9.01 11.37 -9.64
CA LEU A 42 8.06 12.04 -10.52
C LEU A 42 7.77 11.14 -11.71
N ILE A 43 6.51 10.73 -11.85
CA ILE A 43 6.04 9.88 -12.95
C ILE A 43 4.97 10.64 -13.74
N ASN A 44 5.17 10.79 -15.03
CA ASN A 44 4.16 11.34 -15.94
C ASN A 44 3.67 10.21 -16.85
N PHE A 45 2.38 9.91 -16.76
CA PHE A 45 1.69 8.98 -17.65
C PHE A 45 0.99 9.74 -18.77
N ASN A 46 1.04 9.17 -19.98
CA ASN A 46 0.24 9.58 -21.12
C ASN A 46 -0.55 8.37 -21.60
N ASN A 47 -1.79 8.62 -22.05
CA ASN A 47 -2.69 7.59 -22.53
C ASN A 47 -2.97 6.49 -21.51
N GLN A 48 -3.11 6.86 -20.23
CA GLN A 48 -3.54 5.93 -19.21
C GLN A 48 -4.98 5.51 -19.48
N TYR A 49 -5.23 4.19 -19.47
CA TYR A 49 -6.55 3.65 -19.73
C TYR A 49 -7.32 3.42 -18.44
N ASP A 50 -8.60 3.74 -18.51
CA ASP A 50 -9.59 3.38 -17.51
C ASP A 50 -10.64 2.47 -18.15
N SER A 51 -11.01 1.39 -17.48
CA SER A 51 -12.05 0.49 -17.97
C SER A 51 -13.40 0.95 -17.42
N ASN A 52 -14.27 1.42 -18.30
CA ASN A 52 -15.67 1.60 -17.95
C ASN A 52 -16.36 0.25 -18.06
N GLN A 53 -16.71 -0.33 -16.92
CA GLN A 53 -17.32 -1.67 -16.88
C GLN A 53 -18.79 -1.66 -17.28
N THR A 54 -19.49 -0.49 -17.23
CA THR A 54 -20.90 -0.37 -17.61
C THR A 54 -21.12 -0.64 -19.08
N ASN A 55 -20.24 -0.09 -19.92
CA ASN A 55 -20.39 -0.18 -21.37
C ASN A 55 -19.38 -1.10 -22.03
N ASP A 56 -18.64 -1.85 -21.23
CA ASP A 56 -17.53 -2.71 -21.68
C ASP A 56 -16.49 -1.97 -22.56
N THR A 57 -16.40 -0.64 -22.39
CA THR A 57 -15.52 0.22 -23.15
C THR A 57 -14.27 0.56 -22.32
N VAL A 58 -13.15 0.65 -23.00
CA VAL A 58 -11.91 1.18 -22.43
C VAL A 58 -11.81 2.63 -22.88
N THR A 59 -11.85 3.55 -21.92
CA THR A 59 -11.65 4.97 -22.18
C THR A 59 -10.25 5.38 -21.77
N ALA A 60 -9.61 6.24 -22.55
CA ALA A 60 -8.36 6.84 -22.13
C ALA A 60 -8.66 7.83 -20.97
N ARG A 61 -8.11 7.56 -19.77
CA ARG A 61 -8.10 8.54 -18.67
C ARG A 61 -7.24 9.76 -19.04
N GLY A 62 -6.40 9.61 -20.05
CA GLY A 62 -5.53 10.65 -20.55
C GLY A 62 -4.22 10.74 -19.75
N LYS A 63 -3.87 11.95 -19.33
CA LYS A 63 -2.59 12.24 -18.68
C LYS A 63 -2.77 12.27 -17.18
N THR A 64 -1.84 11.64 -16.46
CA THR A 64 -1.74 11.76 -15.00
C THR A 64 -0.30 12.04 -14.59
N ARG A 65 -0.14 12.67 -13.43
CA ARG A 65 1.17 12.91 -12.80
C ARG A 65 1.15 12.36 -11.39
N HIS A 66 2.15 11.57 -11.08
CA HIS A 66 2.39 11.06 -9.73
C HIS A 66 3.74 11.60 -9.26
N SER A 67 3.77 12.26 -8.12
CA SER A 67 5.00 12.75 -7.51
C SER A 67 4.97 12.48 -6.01
N GLY A 68 6.11 12.21 -5.43
CA GLY A 68 6.11 11.86 -4.04
C GLY A 68 7.48 11.65 -3.42
N LEU A 69 7.38 11.24 -2.18
CA LEU A 69 8.49 10.86 -1.30
C LEU A 69 8.21 9.46 -0.77
N GLU A 70 9.22 8.62 -0.77
CA GLU A 70 9.24 7.36 -0.03
C GLU A 70 10.41 7.37 0.94
N ALA A 71 10.19 6.94 2.18
CA ALA A 71 11.21 6.85 3.19
C ALA A 71 11.00 5.60 4.04
N GLN A 72 12.11 4.95 4.42
CA GLN A 72 12.09 3.86 5.39
C GLN A 72 13.30 3.94 6.31
N THR A 73 13.12 3.48 7.53
CA THR A 73 14.18 3.46 8.54
C THR A 73 14.00 2.28 9.48
N ARG A 74 15.12 1.78 9.98
CA ARG A 74 15.21 0.82 11.08
C ARG A 74 16.37 1.23 11.98
N TYR A 75 16.13 1.20 13.28
CA TYR A 75 17.16 1.50 14.29
C TYR A 75 17.22 0.41 15.37
N ALA A 76 18.42 -0.11 15.59
CA ALA A 76 18.72 -1.05 16.68
C ALA A 76 18.95 -0.25 17.97
N LEU A 77 18.07 -0.43 18.97
CA LEU A 77 18.10 0.37 20.19
C LEU A 77 19.21 -0.04 21.16
N GLY A 78 19.86 -1.19 20.97
CA GLY A 78 21.01 -1.63 21.73
C GLY A 78 22.16 -0.63 21.76
N GLU A 79 22.33 0.16 20.70
CA GLU A 79 23.32 1.24 20.65
C GLU A 79 23.06 2.36 21.66
N LEU A 80 21.82 2.54 22.11
CA LEU A 80 21.48 3.52 23.13
C LEU A 80 21.74 2.99 24.55
N SER A 81 21.53 1.69 24.76
CA SER A 81 21.71 1.05 26.06
C SER A 81 21.71 -0.47 25.91
N PRO A 82 22.60 -1.19 26.60
CA PRO A 82 22.59 -2.67 26.66
C PRO A 82 21.26 -3.26 27.16
N ALA A 83 20.49 -2.52 27.95
CA ALA A 83 19.16 -2.93 28.40
C ALA A 83 18.14 -3.03 27.26
N LEU A 84 18.44 -2.41 26.11
CA LEU A 84 17.59 -2.41 24.90
C LEU A 84 18.16 -3.33 23.81
N ASP A 85 19.14 -4.17 24.13
CA ASP A 85 19.65 -5.18 23.20
C ASP A 85 18.49 -6.02 22.67
N ASN A 86 18.60 -6.44 21.41
CA ASN A 86 17.59 -7.21 20.69
C ASN A 86 16.29 -6.45 20.39
N LEU A 87 16.18 -5.17 20.73
CA LEU A 87 15.05 -4.31 20.43
C LEU A 87 15.37 -3.41 19.23
N SER A 88 14.52 -3.36 18.25
CA SER A 88 14.63 -2.43 17.12
C SER A 88 13.28 -1.81 16.81
N VAL A 89 13.30 -0.56 16.34
CA VAL A 89 12.14 0.15 15.82
C VAL A 89 12.29 0.33 14.32
N TYR A 90 11.19 0.37 13.61
CA TYR A 90 11.19 0.64 12.18
C TYR A 90 9.99 1.47 11.78
N ALA A 91 10.14 2.20 10.69
CA ALA A 91 9.06 2.93 10.05
C ALA A 91 9.27 2.97 8.54
N SER A 92 8.18 2.93 7.79
CA SER A 92 8.13 3.28 6.38
C SER A 92 7.01 4.27 6.14
N TYR A 93 7.22 5.20 5.22
CA TYR A 93 6.25 6.22 4.88
C TYR A 93 6.34 6.55 3.40
N ALA A 94 5.18 6.67 2.76
CA ALA A 94 5.04 7.13 1.40
C ALA A 94 4.05 8.30 1.34
N TYR A 95 4.48 9.39 0.72
CA TYR A 95 3.62 10.47 0.27
C TYR A 95 3.52 10.43 -1.24
N VAL A 96 2.30 10.36 -1.77
CA VAL A 96 2.04 10.30 -3.20
C VAL A 96 1.00 11.35 -3.57
N ASN A 97 1.37 12.35 -4.35
CA ASN A 97 0.46 13.28 -4.97
C ASN A 97 0.19 12.82 -6.41
N ALA A 98 -0.92 12.11 -6.60
CA ALA A 98 -1.36 11.60 -7.90
C ALA A 98 -2.50 12.49 -8.44
N GLU A 99 -2.28 13.17 -9.56
CA GLU A 99 -3.19 14.15 -10.12
C GLU A 99 -3.54 13.85 -11.58
N ILE A 100 -4.78 14.10 -11.95
CA ILE A 100 -5.25 14.07 -13.33
C ILE A 100 -4.73 15.32 -14.06
N ARG A 101 -4.03 15.13 -15.18
CA ARG A 101 -3.43 16.20 -16.00
C ARG A 101 -4.04 16.26 -17.39
N GLU A 102 -5.06 15.48 -17.69
CA GLU A 102 -5.87 15.64 -18.89
C GLU A 102 -6.76 16.88 -18.75
N LYS A 103 -6.86 17.64 -19.82
CA LYS A 103 -7.70 18.84 -19.85
C LYS A 103 -9.19 18.46 -19.79
N GLY A 104 -9.95 19.09 -18.93
CA GLY A 104 -11.37 18.86 -18.71
C GLY A 104 -11.78 19.16 -17.27
N ASP A 105 -12.98 18.78 -16.91
CA ASP A 105 -13.61 19.10 -15.62
C ASP A 105 -12.92 18.47 -14.42
N THR A 106 -12.15 17.40 -14.65
CA THR A 106 -11.39 16.68 -13.60
C THR A 106 -9.92 17.08 -13.53
N TYR A 107 -9.48 18.08 -14.29
CA TYR A 107 -8.09 18.55 -14.27
C TYR A 107 -7.68 19.01 -12.88
N GLY A 108 -6.57 18.46 -12.39
CA GLY A 108 -6.03 18.75 -11.05
C GLY A 108 -6.64 17.91 -9.93
N ASN A 109 -7.69 17.15 -10.20
CA ASN A 109 -8.27 16.23 -9.24
C ASN A 109 -7.30 15.08 -8.93
N GLN A 110 -7.43 14.52 -7.72
CA GLN A 110 -6.68 13.35 -7.31
C GLN A 110 -7.11 12.13 -8.13
N VAL A 111 -6.14 11.33 -8.57
CA VAL A 111 -6.41 10.03 -9.20
C VAL A 111 -7.12 9.13 -8.19
N PRO A 112 -8.25 8.49 -8.56
CA PRO A 112 -8.97 7.58 -7.68
C PRO A 112 -8.08 6.45 -7.13
N PHE A 113 -8.42 5.98 -5.94
CA PHE A 113 -7.71 4.90 -5.23
C PHE A 113 -6.21 5.15 -5.01
N SER A 114 -5.83 6.42 -4.94
CA SER A 114 -4.46 6.88 -4.67
C SER A 114 -4.41 7.69 -3.38
N PRO A 115 -4.36 7.04 -2.21
CA PRO A 115 -4.27 7.77 -0.95
C PRO A 115 -2.94 8.52 -0.87
N LYS A 116 -2.98 9.76 -0.35
CA LYS A 116 -1.78 10.61 -0.30
C LYS A 116 -0.73 10.13 0.69
N HIS A 117 -1.16 9.50 1.77
CA HIS A 117 -0.27 9.06 2.84
C HIS A 117 -0.49 7.59 3.15
N LYS A 118 0.59 6.83 3.16
CA LYS A 118 0.64 5.44 3.64
C LYS A 118 1.86 5.27 4.51
N GLY A 119 1.80 4.39 5.48
CA GLY A 119 2.96 4.05 6.26
C GLY A 119 2.73 2.87 7.17
N THR A 120 3.84 2.31 7.58
CA THR A 120 3.94 1.24 8.57
C THR A 120 4.98 1.64 9.59
N PHE A 121 4.75 1.37 10.85
CA PHE A 121 5.75 1.48 11.90
C PHE A 121 5.61 0.33 12.88
N GLY A 122 6.69 0.03 13.57
CA GLY A 122 6.64 -1.10 14.49
C GLY A 122 7.90 -1.26 15.31
N VAL A 123 7.81 -2.27 16.18
CA VAL A 123 8.86 -2.68 17.10
C VAL A 123 9.09 -4.17 16.94
N ASP A 124 10.35 -4.55 16.82
CA ASP A 124 10.80 -5.93 16.89
C ASP A 124 11.62 -6.15 18.17
N TYR A 125 11.31 -7.22 18.90
CA TYR A 125 12.09 -7.67 20.05
C TYR A 125 12.47 -9.13 19.86
N LYS A 126 13.77 -9.45 19.90
CA LYS A 126 14.31 -10.78 19.55
C LYS A 126 15.22 -11.36 20.64
N PRO A 127 14.69 -11.65 21.85
CA PRO A 127 15.48 -12.25 22.93
C PRO A 127 15.71 -13.75 22.67
N GLY A 128 16.96 -14.14 22.38
CA GLY A 128 17.32 -15.54 22.12
C GLY A 128 16.56 -16.13 20.95
N SER A 129 15.84 -17.23 21.19
CA SER A 129 15.03 -17.93 20.16
C SER A 129 13.65 -17.31 19.92
N TRP A 130 13.22 -16.32 20.69
CA TRP A 130 11.94 -15.68 20.55
C TRP A 130 11.99 -14.49 19.59
N THR A 131 10.88 -14.26 18.89
CA THR A 131 10.68 -13.06 18.09
C THR A 131 9.31 -12.48 18.42
N PHE A 132 9.28 -11.22 18.82
CA PHE A 132 8.04 -10.47 19.03
C PHE A 132 8.01 -9.29 18.07
N ASN A 133 6.87 -9.06 17.46
CA ASN A 133 6.64 -7.88 16.61
C ASN A 133 5.29 -7.26 16.95
N LEU A 134 5.26 -5.94 17.03
CA LEU A 134 4.05 -5.13 17.07
C LEU A 134 4.16 -4.08 15.98
N ASN A 135 3.14 -3.97 15.13
CA ASN A 135 3.13 -3.00 14.04
C ASN A 135 1.81 -2.24 13.94
N GLY A 136 1.90 -1.04 13.39
CA GLY A 136 0.76 -0.22 12.97
C GLY A 136 0.89 0.12 11.50
N ASP A 137 -0.18 -0.09 10.73
CA ASP A 137 -0.28 0.24 9.31
C ASP A 137 -1.35 1.31 9.13
N PHE A 138 -1.05 2.40 8.45
CA PHE A 138 -2.02 3.45 8.21
C PHE A 138 -2.10 3.86 6.74
N GLN A 139 -3.27 4.36 6.37
CA GLN A 139 -3.54 4.94 5.07
C GLN A 139 -4.49 6.13 5.23
N SER A 140 -4.21 7.23 4.52
CA SER A 140 -5.14 8.37 4.46
C SER A 140 -6.38 8.05 3.62
N SER A 141 -7.40 8.90 3.71
CA SER A 141 -8.55 8.84 2.82
C SER A 141 -8.14 9.00 1.35
N GLN A 142 -9.00 8.50 0.46
CA GLN A 142 -8.84 8.56 -0.99
C GLN A 142 -10.20 8.75 -1.65
N PHE A 143 -10.24 9.10 -2.93
CA PHE A 143 -11.48 9.21 -3.68
C PHE A 143 -11.75 7.94 -4.49
N ALA A 144 -13.03 7.61 -4.67
CA ALA A 144 -13.46 6.48 -5.49
C ALA A 144 -13.64 6.87 -6.97
N ASP A 145 -13.77 8.16 -7.30
CA ASP A 145 -14.09 8.66 -8.61
C ASP A 145 -13.21 9.84 -9.05
N ASN A 146 -13.15 10.09 -10.37
CA ASN A 146 -12.35 11.15 -10.98
C ASN A 146 -12.85 12.57 -10.63
N ALA A 147 -14.12 12.73 -10.26
CA ALA A 147 -14.67 14.02 -9.85
C ALA A 147 -14.26 14.43 -8.44
N ASN A 148 -13.65 13.48 -7.69
CA ASN A 148 -13.31 13.63 -6.28
C ASN A 148 -14.54 13.98 -5.42
N THR A 149 -15.61 13.29 -5.65
CA THR A 149 -16.85 13.42 -4.87
C THR A 149 -16.55 13.19 -3.39
N VAL A 150 -17.05 14.06 -2.53
CA VAL A 150 -16.83 13.95 -1.08
C VAL A 150 -17.90 13.08 -0.43
N ALA A 151 -19.17 13.34 -0.78
CA ALA A 151 -20.29 12.59 -0.25
C ALA A 151 -20.30 11.17 -0.82
N GLU A 152 -20.40 10.17 0.04
CA GLU A 152 -20.50 8.77 -0.36
C GLU A 152 -21.88 8.50 -0.95
N SER A 153 -21.93 7.82 -2.10
CA SER A 153 -23.19 7.35 -2.68
C SER A 153 -23.76 6.17 -1.90
N ALA A 154 -25.08 5.98 -1.95
CA ALA A 154 -25.75 4.91 -1.20
C ALA A 154 -25.24 3.48 -1.57
N ASP A 155 -24.69 3.33 -2.75
CA ASP A 155 -24.11 2.07 -3.25
C ASP A 155 -22.59 1.98 -3.07
N GLY A 156 -21.96 3.03 -2.51
CA GLY A 156 -20.51 3.09 -2.28
C GLY A 156 -19.66 3.22 -3.55
N SER A 157 -20.25 3.43 -4.73
CA SER A 157 -19.52 3.51 -6.00
C SER A 157 -18.76 4.82 -6.17
N THR A 158 -19.21 5.89 -5.55
CA THR A 158 -18.56 7.22 -5.56
C THR A 158 -18.39 7.74 -4.14
N GLY A 159 -17.52 8.72 -3.98
CA GLY A 159 -17.31 9.37 -2.70
C GLY A 159 -15.89 9.17 -2.14
N ARG A 160 -15.66 9.77 -1.00
CA ARG A 160 -14.38 9.70 -0.31
C ARG A 160 -14.33 8.48 0.61
N ILE A 161 -13.47 7.53 0.29
CA ILE A 161 -13.16 6.37 1.09
C ILE A 161 -12.35 6.80 2.32
N PRO A 162 -12.80 6.53 3.56
CA PRO A 162 -12.09 6.91 4.77
C PRO A 162 -10.69 6.31 4.86
N GLY A 163 -9.79 7.04 5.51
CA GLY A 163 -8.50 6.47 5.93
C GLY A 163 -8.68 5.52 7.11
N TYR A 164 -7.68 4.71 7.35
CA TYR A 164 -7.70 3.75 8.45
C TYR A 164 -6.32 3.55 9.06
N MET A 165 -6.30 2.97 10.25
CA MET A 165 -5.11 2.50 10.95
C MET A 165 -5.39 1.13 11.54
N LEU A 166 -4.50 0.18 11.26
CA LEU A 166 -4.61 -1.21 11.68
C LEU A 166 -3.40 -1.58 12.53
N TRP A 167 -3.62 -2.44 13.51
CA TRP A 167 -2.57 -2.96 14.35
C TRP A 167 -2.43 -4.46 14.17
N GLY A 168 -1.19 -4.93 14.13
CA GLY A 168 -0.84 -6.33 14.07
C GLY A 168 0.17 -6.71 15.14
N ALA A 169 0.13 -7.95 15.59
CA ALA A 169 1.16 -8.53 16.45
C ALA A 169 1.52 -9.94 16.00
N ARG A 170 2.77 -10.32 16.27
CA ARG A 170 3.31 -11.65 15.95
C ARG A 170 4.28 -12.09 17.05
N VAL A 171 4.19 -13.34 17.42
CA VAL A 171 5.19 -14.03 18.25
C VAL A 171 5.71 -15.25 17.49
N GLY A 172 7.02 -15.44 17.46
CA GLY A 172 7.67 -16.56 16.83
C GLY A 172 8.68 -17.22 17.77
N TYR A 173 8.95 -18.49 17.53
CA TYR A 173 9.97 -19.25 18.23
C TYR A 173 10.78 -20.09 17.24
N ASP A 174 12.11 -19.99 17.34
CA ASP A 174 13.06 -20.78 16.56
C ASP A 174 13.55 -21.96 17.41
N PHE A 175 13.24 -23.17 16.96
CA PHE A 175 13.63 -24.42 17.64
C PHE A 175 15.08 -24.82 17.37
N GLY A 176 15.77 -24.11 16.49
CA GLY A 176 17.19 -24.31 16.18
C GLY A 176 17.50 -25.56 15.36
N PRO A 177 18.80 -25.87 15.21
CA PRO A 177 19.27 -26.94 14.31
C PRO A 177 18.80 -28.34 14.71
N GLN A 178 18.56 -28.57 16.00
CA GLN A 178 18.11 -29.87 16.51
C GLN A 178 16.74 -30.30 16.00
N MET A 179 15.93 -29.32 15.54
CA MET A 179 14.61 -29.55 14.92
C MET A 179 14.58 -29.04 13.47
N ALA A 180 15.68 -29.24 12.72
CA ALA A 180 15.80 -28.82 11.32
C ALA A 180 15.49 -27.31 11.12
N ASN A 181 15.91 -26.46 12.05
CA ASN A 181 15.63 -25.02 12.06
C ASN A 181 14.13 -24.72 11.90
N LEU A 182 13.27 -25.54 12.53
CA LEU A 182 11.84 -25.27 12.56
C LEU A 182 11.61 -23.92 13.26
N ASN A 183 10.89 -23.04 12.59
CA ASN A 183 10.40 -21.79 13.15
C ASN A 183 8.87 -21.81 13.12
N LEU A 184 8.21 -21.59 14.25
CA LEU A 184 6.77 -21.45 14.36
C LEU A 184 6.43 -20.04 14.80
N ALA A 185 5.40 -19.46 14.19
CA ALA A 185 4.92 -18.14 14.55
C ALA A 185 3.40 -18.10 14.58
N LEU A 186 2.85 -17.48 15.62
CA LEU A 186 1.45 -17.11 15.75
C LEU A 186 1.33 -15.59 15.60
N GLY A 187 0.33 -15.14 14.84
CA GLY A 187 0.10 -13.72 14.67
C GLY A 187 -1.38 -13.37 14.61
N VAL A 188 -1.63 -12.09 14.83
CA VAL A 188 -2.95 -11.48 14.69
C VAL A 188 -2.83 -10.23 13.83
N LYS A 189 -3.68 -10.13 12.81
CA LYS A 189 -3.88 -8.91 12.01
C LYS A 189 -5.15 -8.22 12.45
N ASN A 190 -5.16 -6.89 12.36
CA ASN A 190 -6.30 -6.06 12.74
C ASN A 190 -6.78 -6.37 14.17
N ILE A 191 -5.91 -6.22 15.15
CA ILE A 191 -6.13 -6.58 16.57
C ILE A 191 -7.46 -6.01 17.10
N PHE A 192 -7.77 -4.77 16.74
CA PHE A 192 -8.93 -4.04 17.24
C PHE A 192 -10.21 -4.32 16.43
N ASP A 193 -10.15 -5.22 15.45
CA ASP A 193 -11.26 -5.55 14.55
C ASP A 193 -11.91 -4.32 13.90
N HIS A 194 -11.05 -3.36 13.51
CA HIS A 194 -11.49 -2.13 12.88
C HIS A 194 -12.13 -2.43 11.52
N ALA A 195 -13.38 -2.02 11.34
CA ALA A 195 -14.09 -2.16 10.08
C ALA A 195 -13.61 -1.08 9.10
N TYR A 196 -13.15 -1.48 7.93
CA TYR A 196 -12.67 -0.59 6.89
C TYR A 196 -12.93 -1.19 5.51
N TYR A 197 -12.81 -0.36 4.48
CA TYR A 197 -12.84 -0.81 3.10
C TYR A 197 -11.73 -0.13 2.29
N THR A 198 -11.22 -0.83 1.29
CA THR A 198 -10.01 -0.42 0.59
C THR A 198 -10.31 0.17 -0.77
N ARG A 199 -11.42 -0.18 -1.36
CA ARG A 199 -11.84 0.19 -2.70
C ARG A 199 -13.35 0.09 -2.82
N SER A 200 -13.94 0.78 -3.79
CA SER A 200 -15.29 0.56 -4.28
C SER A 200 -15.28 -0.03 -5.69
N TYR A 201 -16.38 -0.65 -6.06
CA TYR A 201 -16.70 -0.97 -7.45
C TYR A 201 -17.47 0.17 -8.06
N ASP A 202 -17.22 0.44 -9.31
CA ASP A 202 -18.05 1.31 -10.14
C ASP A 202 -19.09 0.49 -10.93
N ASP A 203 -20.16 1.15 -11.31
CA ASP A 203 -21.20 0.71 -12.24
C ASP A 203 -21.95 -0.60 -11.91
N ASN A 204 -21.90 -1.62 -12.77
CA ASN A 204 -22.75 -2.80 -12.67
C ASN A 204 -22.44 -3.71 -11.48
N ASN A 205 -21.24 -3.60 -10.89
CA ASN A 205 -20.82 -4.34 -9.71
C ASN A 205 -20.66 -3.41 -8.51
N LYS A 206 -21.67 -2.60 -8.24
CA LYS A 206 -21.70 -1.66 -7.13
C LYS A 206 -21.42 -2.32 -5.79
N GLY A 207 -20.54 -1.72 -5.01
CA GLY A 207 -20.21 -2.23 -3.69
C GLY A 207 -18.83 -1.83 -3.21
N LEU A 208 -18.52 -2.28 -2.03
CA LEU A 208 -17.27 -2.00 -1.32
C LEU A 208 -16.45 -3.28 -1.15
N TYR A 209 -15.15 -3.16 -1.36
CA TYR A 209 -14.22 -4.21 -0.93
C TYR A 209 -13.96 -4.07 0.57
N ALA A 210 -14.62 -4.90 1.37
CA ALA A 210 -14.38 -4.97 2.80
C ALA A 210 -12.91 -5.31 3.09
N GLY A 211 -12.35 -4.61 4.06
CA GLY A 211 -11.04 -4.92 4.60
C GLY A 211 -11.05 -6.23 5.39
N GLN A 212 -9.87 -6.78 5.64
CA GLN A 212 -9.72 -8.01 6.40
C GLN A 212 -10.11 -7.77 7.87
N PRO A 213 -11.05 -8.55 8.44
CA PRO A 213 -11.38 -8.46 9.87
C PRO A 213 -10.20 -8.96 10.72
N ARG A 214 -10.34 -8.91 12.03
CA ARG A 214 -9.35 -9.51 12.93
C ARG A 214 -9.13 -10.97 12.54
N THR A 215 -7.88 -11.28 12.23
CA THR A 215 -7.50 -12.59 11.69
C THR A 215 -6.32 -13.15 12.44
N LEU A 216 -6.49 -14.35 13.00
CA LEU A 216 -5.40 -15.13 13.56
C LEU A 216 -4.77 -15.99 12.47
N TYR A 217 -3.45 -16.14 12.52
CA TYR A 217 -2.73 -17.02 11.62
C TYR A 217 -1.58 -17.75 12.32
N LEU A 218 -1.31 -18.96 11.84
CA LEU A 218 -0.15 -19.75 12.22
C LEU A 218 0.75 -19.93 11.01
N GLN A 219 2.04 -19.74 11.19
CA GLN A 219 3.06 -19.91 10.16
C GLN A 219 4.14 -20.87 10.67
N GLY A 220 4.50 -21.85 9.83
CA GLY A 220 5.66 -22.72 10.05
C GLY A 220 6.64 -22.60 8.90
N SER A 221 7.95 -22.60 9.19
CA SER A 221 9.02 -22.71 8.20
C SER A 221 10.11 -23.65 8.72
N MET A 222 10.72 -24.42 7.80
CA MET A 222 11.75 -25.40 8.10
C MET A 222 12.81 -25.33 7.00
N LYS A 223 14.09 -25.48 7.37
CA LYS A 223 15.20 -25.58 6.42
C LYS A 223 15.75 -27.00 6.46
N PHE A 224 15.79 -27.65 5.31
CA PHE A 224 16.38 -28.95 5.09
C PHE A 224 17.82 -28.82 4.60
#